data_3b594dccb9e464b2c763ecfb0feda69c
#
_entry.id   3b594dccb9e464b2c763ecfb0feda69c
#
_cell.length_a   1.000
_cell.length_b   1.000
_cell.length_c   1.000
_cell.angle_alpha   90.00
_cell.angle_beta   90.00
_cell.angle_gamma   90.00
#
_symmetry.space_group_name_H-M   'P 1'
#
loop_
_entity.id
_entity.type
_entity.pdbx_description
1 polymer ?
#
loop_
_entity_poly.entity_id
_entity_poly.type
_entity_poly.pdbx_seq_one_letter_code
_entity_poly.pdbx_strand_id
1 'polypeptide(L)'
;MERELIKSLIKWKASQSRKPLILKGVRQCGKTYLLKEFGARCYQDTAYFNFEENEALKTVFEKDYDIKRIIFELELQHGKKIQTENTLIIFDEIQECGRALTSLKYFCENAPEYHIVCAGSLLGIALRKQLSFPVGKVDFM
;
A
#
# COMPACT_ATOMS: atom_id res chain seq x y z
N MET A 1 19.49 6.26 9.11
CA MET A 1 18.40 5.33 8.95
C MET A 1 17.39 5.73 7.91
N GLU A 2 16.84 6.90 8.03
CA GLU A 2 15.87 7.35 7.05
C GLU A 2 16.44 7.39 5.64
N ARG A 3 17.69 7.81 5.52
CA ARG A 3 18.33 7.88 4.22
C ARG A 3 18.43 6.54 3.56
N GLU A 4 18.78 5.53 4.33
CA GLU A 4 18.94 4.20 3.78
C GLU A 4 17.61 3.61 3.38
N LEU A 5 16.56 3.90 4.15
CA LEU A 5 15.25 3.40 3.82
C LEU A 5 14.72 4.06 2.55
N ILE A 6 14.96 5.36 2.40
CA ILE A 6 14.56 6.06 1.17
C ILE A 6 15.31 5.48 -0.03
N LYS A 7 16.58 5.14 0.11
CA LYS A 7 17.33 4.52 -0.97
C LYS A 7 16.74 3.18 -1.35
N SER A 8 16.34 2.40 -0.34
CA SER A 8 15.72 1.10 -0.61
C SER A 8 14.38 1.27 -1.30
N LEU A 9 13.62 2.28 -0.93
CA LEU A 9 12.34 2.57 -1.57
C LEU A 9 12.53 2.96 -3.02
N ILE A 10 13.56 3.75 -3.31
CA ILE A 10 13.85 4.16 -4.68
C ILE A 10 14.24 2.94 -5.51
N LYS A 11 15.01 2.02 -4.94
CA LYS A 11 15.36 0.79 -5.61
C LYS A 11 14.11 -0.04 -5.92
N TRP A 12 13.21 -0.13 -4.94
CA TRP A 12 11.96 -0.86 -5.13
C TRP A 12 11.16 -0.25 -6.29
N LYS A 13 11.09 1.08 -6.34
CA LYS A 13 10.34 1.75 -7.39
C LYS A 13 10.89 1.40 -8.78
N ALA A 14 12.21 1.29 -8.89
CA ALA A 14 12.86 1.04 -10.17
C ALA A 14 12.88 -0.43 -10.56
N SER A 15 12.49 -1.32 -9.66
CA SER A 15 12.57 -2.75 -9.92
C SER A 15 11.52 -3.18 -10.95
N GLN A 16 11.91 -4.02 -11.89
CA GLN A 16 10.97 -4.55 -12.87
C GLN A 16 10.14 -5.69 -12.31
N SER A 17 10.59 -6.27 -11.21
CA SER A 17 9.85 -7.34 -10.53
C SER A 17 9.14 -6.83 -9.29
N ARG A 18 8.82 -5.54 -9.27
CA ARG A 18 8.21 -4.89 -8.13
C ARG A 18 6.84 -5.49 -7.81
N LYS A 19 6.61 -5.70 -6.53
CA LYS A 19 5.33 -6.13 -5.99
C LYS A 19 4.87 -5.10 -4.98
N PRO A 20 3.59 -5.11 -4.59
CA PRO A 20 3.17 -4.24 -3.50
C PRO A 20 4.09 -4.45 -2.30
N LEU A 21 4.46 -3.36 -1.65
CA LEU A 21 5.47 -3.40 -0.60
C LEU A 21 4.82 -3.25 0.77
N ILE A 22 5.23 -4.08 1.72
CA ILE A 22 4.83 -3.92 3.11
C ILE A 22 6.05 -3.48 3.90
N LEU A 23 5.95 -2.31 4.51
CA LEU A 23 7.02 -1.76 5.31
C LEU A 23 6.84 -2.26 6.72
N LYS A 24 7.70 -3.21 7.13
CA LYS A 24 7.68 -3.74 8.49
C LYS A 24 8.46 -2.79 9.38
N GLY A 25 8.45 -3.06 10.62
CA GLY A 25 9.26 -2.30 11.53
C GLY A 25 8.44 -1.88 12.71
N VAL A 26 9.10 -1.21 13.60
CA VAL A 26 8.50 -0.76 14.82
C VAL A 26 7.45 0.23 14.50
N ARG A 27 6.30 0.05 15.11
CA ARG A 27 5.30 0.93 14.87
C ARG A 27 5.74 2.24 15.28
N GLN A 28 5.32 3.20 14.93
CA GLN A 28 5.54 4.35 15.29
C GLN A 28 5.93 5.28 14.42
N CYS A 29 5.90 6.24 14.73
CA CYS A 29 6.18 7.36 14.29
C CYS A 29 7.16 7.45 13.26
N GLY A 30 7.13 8.04 12.27
CA GLY A 30 8.12 8.17 11.26
C GLY A 30 7.82 7.39 10.01
N LYS A 31 7.17 6.26 10.10
CA LYS A 31 6.86 5.48 8.90
C LYS A 31 5.93 6.23 7.95
N THR A 32 4.84 6.76 8.48
CA THR A 32 3.88 7.51 7.66
C THR A 32 4.55 8.72 7.04
N TYR A 33 5.30 9.46 7.84
CA TYR A 33 6.01 10.64 7.35
C TYR A 33 6.98 10.24 6.25
N LEU A 34 7.72 9.16 6.47
CA LEU A 34 8.72 8.70 5.51
C LEU A 34 8.09 8.30 4.18
N LEU A 35 6.95 7.60 4.23
CA LEU A 35 6.27 7.21 3.00
C LEU A 35 5.72 8.41 2.25
N LYS A 36 5.19 9.40 2.97
CA LYS A 36 4.72 10.61 2.32
C LYS A 36 5.87 11.40 1.71
N GLU A 37 7.02 11.39 2.38
CA GLU A 37 8.21 12.04 1.85
C GLU A 37 8.69 11.36 0.58
N PHE A 38 8.68 10.03 0.58
CA PHE A 38 9.04 9.26 -0.60
C PHE A 38 8.12 9.59 -1.77
N GLY A 39 6.81 9.66 -1.50
CA GLY A 39 5.85 10.03 -2.53
C GLY A 39 6.08 11.42 -3.07
N ALA A 40 6.36 12.38 -2.16
CA ALA A 40 6.57 13.76 -2.57
C ALA A 40 7.83 13.91 -3.43
N ARG A 41 8.86 13.12 -3.15
CA ARG A 41 10.12 13.23 -3.88
C ARG A 41 10.14 12.49 -5.21
N CYS A 42 9.45 11.35 -5.27
CA CYS A 42 9.64 10.44 -6.39
C CYS A 42 8.41 10.27 -7.29
N TYR A 43 7.28 10.81 -6.90
CA TYR A 43 6.03 10.65 -7.65
C TYR A 43 5.38 12.01 -7.89
N GLN A 44 4.49 12.06 -8.87
CA GLN A 44 3.75 13.30 -9.16
C GLN A 44 2.65 13.52 -8.15
N ASP A 45 2.10 12.44 -7.58
CA ASP A 45 1.01 12.53 -6.63
C ASP A 45 1.13 11.38 -5.64
N THR A 46 0.58 11.58 -4.46
CA THR A 46 0.55 10.55 -3.42
C THR A 46 -0.88 10.36 -2.96
N ALA A 47 -1.41 9.16 -3.12
CA ALA A 47 -2.76 8.84 -2.67
C ALA A 47 -2.64 8.09 -1.35
N TYR A 48 -2.97 8.76 -0.28
CA TYR A 48 -2.81 8.24 1.08
C TYR A 48 -4.15 7.78 1.64
N PHE A 49 -4.19 6.55 2.13
CA PHE A 49 -5.41 5.97 2.70
C PHE A 49 -5.08 5.35 4.05
N ASN A 50 -5.78 5.79 5.09
CA ASN A 50 -5.58 5.28 6.44
C ASN A 50 -6.80 4.46 6.85
N PHE A 51 -6.60 3.15 7.01
CA PHE A 51 -7.70 2.22 7.27
C PHE A 51 -8.20 2.26 8.70
N GLU A 52 -7.44 2.85 9.60
CA GLU A 52 -7.89 3.00 10.98
C GLU A 52 -8.85 4.17 11.11
N GLU A 53 -8.60 5.24 10.37
CA GLU A 53 -9.36 6.47 10.52
C GLU A 53 -10.58 6.57 9.62
N ASN A 54 -10.65 5.75 8.57
CA ASN A 54 -11.70 5.90 7.56
C ASN A 54 -12.41 4.59 7.30
N GLU A 55 -13.56 4.42 7.91
CA GLU A 55 -14.33 3.18 7.75
C GLU A 55 -14.84 2.98 6.32
N ALA A 56 -15.05 4.07 5.60
CA ALA A 56 -15.53 3.96 4.22
C ALA A 56 -14.52 3.23 3.33
N LEU A 57 -13.23 3.28 3.67
CA LEU A 57 -12.22 2.56 2.90
C LEU A 57 -12.41 1.06 2.97
N LYS A 58 -12.92 0.56 4.09
CA LYS A 58 -13.09 -0.88 4.24
C LYS A 58 -14.15 -1.41 3.29
N THR A 59 -15.18 -0.62 3.02
CA THR A 59 -16.24 -1.06 2.13
C THR A 59 -15.76 -1.18 0.69
N VAL A 60 -14.71 -0.45 0.32
CA VAL A 60 -14.14 -0.55 -1.01
C VAL A 60 -13.72 -1.99 -1.32
N PHE A 61 -13.25 -2.71 -0.30
CA PHE A 61 -12.69 -4.04 -0.48
C PHE A 61 -13.67 -5.17 -0.12
N GLU A 62 -14.88 -4.84 0.31
CA GLU A 62 -15.83 -5.85 0.77
C GLU A 62 -16.52 -6.62 -0.35
N LYS A 63 -16.69 -5.98 -1.49
CA LYS A 63 -17.51 -6.56 -2.56
C LYS A 63 -16.76 -7.61 -3.36
N ASP A 64 -15.59 -7.28 -3.84
CA ASP A 64 -14.79 -8.19 -4.65
C ASP A 64 -13.36 -7.63 -4.76
N TYR A 65 -12.52 -8.30 -5.56
CA TYR A 65 -11.15 -7.86 -5.79
C TYR A 65 -10.96 -7.41 -7.23
N ASP A 66 -11.99 -6.83 -7.82
CA ASP A 66 -11.88 -6.24 -9.16
C ASP A 66 -11.06 -4.96 -9.05
N ILE A 67 -9.87 -4.98 -9.59
CA ILE A 67 -8.93 -3.87 -9.43
C ILE A 67 -9.47 -2.58 -10.05
N LYS A 68 -10.11 -2.66 -11.21
CA LYS A 68 -10.64 -1.45 -11.83
C LYS A 68 -11.67 -0.77 -10.93
N ARG A 69 -12.56 -1.55 -10.34
CA ARG A 69 -13.56 -1.01 -9.44
C ARG A 69 -12.91 -0.44 -8.19
N ILE A 70 -11.93 -1.17 -7.63
CA ILE A 70 -11.26 -0.73 -6.42
C ILE A 70 -10.54 0.60 -6.68
N ILE A 71 -9.81 0.69 -7.77
CA ILE A 71 -9.10 1.93 -8.09
C ILE A 71 -10.08 3.07 -8.30
N PHE A 72 -11.19 2.82 -8.98
CA PHE A 72 -12.18 3.87 -9.18
C PHE A 72 -12.71 4.41 -7.85
N GLU A 73 -13.02 3.52 -6.92
CA GLU A 73 -13.53 3.94 -5.61
C GLU A 73 -12.46 4.63 -4.78
N LEU A 74 -11.21 4.18 -4.91
CA LEU A 74 -10.12 4.87 -4.23
C LEU A 74 -9.91 6.28 -4.80
N GLU A 75 -10.11 6.43 -6.11
CA GLU A 75 -10.03 7.76 -6.72
C GLU A 75 -11.09 8.70 -6.17
N LEU A 76 -12.28 8.17 -5.92
CA LEU A 76 -13.34 8.98 -5.32
C LEU A 76 -12.95 9.44 -3.91
N GLN A 77 -12.32 8.56 -3.13
CA GLN A 77 -11.87 8.92 -1.80
C GLN A 77 -10.71 9.91 -1.84
N HIS A 78 -9.84 9.76 -2.81
CA HIS A 78 -8.65 10.60 -2.94
C HIS A 78 -8.97 11.97 -3.55
N GLY A 79 -9.98 12.02 -4.42
CA GLY A 79 -10.36 13.26 -5.08
C GLY A 79 -9.61 13.53 -6.37
N LYS A 80 -8.78 12.58 -6.83
CA LYS A 80 -8.01 12.70 -8.06
C LYS A 80 -7.86 11.35 -8.69
N LYS A 81 -7.48 11.35 -9.97
CA LYS A 81 -7.16 10.12 -10.67
C LYS A 81 -5.88 9.50 -10.06
N ILE A 82 -5.85 8.18 -10.03
CA ILE A 82 -4.68 7.43 -9.58
C ILE A 82 -4.01 6.89 -10.84
N GLN A 83 -2.80 7.39 -11.12
CA GLN A 83 -2.06 7.00 -12.30
C GLN A 83 -1.08 5.89 -11.96
N THR A 84 -0.89 4.96 -12.89
CA THR A 84 -0.16 3.73 -12.56
C THR A 84 1.26 3.97 -12.04
N GLU A 85 2.05 4.73 -12.74
CA GLU A 85 3.45 4.91 -12.33
C GLU A 85 3.74 6.25 -11.68
N ASN A 86 2.81 7.17 -11.80
CA ASN A 86 3.03 8.54 -11.33
C ASN A 86 2.40 8.84 -9.98
N THR A 87 1.55 7.95 -9.49
CA THR A 87 0.93 8.10 -8.18
C THR A 87 1.44 7.00 -7.26
N LEU A 88 1.92 7.39 -6.09
CA LEU A 88 2.24 6.41 -5.06
C LEU A 88 1.00 6.20 -4.21
N ILE A 89 0.56 4.95 -4.11
CA ILE A 89 -0.58 4.59 -3.26
C ILE A 89 -0.02 4.13 -1.92
N ILE A 90 -0.48 4.75 -0.85
CA ILE A 90 -0.08 4.37 0.51
C ILE A 90 -1.29 3.82 1.24
N PHE A 91 -1.20 2.56 1.68
CA PHE A 91 -2.21 1.95 2.55
C PHE A 91 -1.62 1.92 3.95
N ASP A 92 -2.07 2.85 4.78
CA ASP A 92 -1.58 2.95 6.15
C ASP A 92 -2.52 2.22 7.10
N GLU A 93 -1.96 1.62 8.14
CA GLU A 93 -2.70 0.81 9.10
C GLU A 93 -3.48 -0.30 8.40
N ILE A 94 -2.82 -0.96 7.44
CA ILE A 94 -3.49 -1.92 6.57
C ILE A 94 -4.03 -3.13 7.33
N GLN A 95 -3.47 -3.43 8.51
CA GLN A 95 -3.94 -4.56 9.31
C GLN A 95 -5.38 -4.36 9.78
N GLU A 96 -5.87 -3.11 9.74
CA GLU A 96 -7.26 -2.84 10.14
C GLU A 96 -8.26 -3.32 9.09
N CYS A 97 -7.80 -3.70 7.91
CA CYS A 97 -8.67 -4.20 6.86
C CYS A 97 -8.04 -5.43 6.21
N GLY A 98 -8.44 -6.61 6.69
CA GLY A 98 -7.87 -7.85 6.16
C GLY A 98 -8.10 -8.02 4.67
N ARG A 99 -9.22 -7.53 4.16
CA ARG A 99 -9.50 -7.66 2.73
C ARG A 99 -8.61 -6.74 1.89
N ALA A 100 -8.20 -5.59 2.43
CA ALA A 100 -7.24 -4.75 1.73
C ALA A 100 -5.90 -5.46 1.65
N LEU A 101 -5.50 -6.14 2.73
CA LEU A 101 -4.27 -6.90 2.73
C LEU A 101 -4.33 -8.02 1.68
N THR A 102 -5.45 -8.75 1.62
CA THR A 102 -5.64 -9.80 0.62
C THR A 102 -5.63 -9.23 -0.79
N SER A 103 -6.13 -8.02 -0.99
CA SER A 103 -6.20 -7.42 -2.32
C SER A 103 -4.83 -7.23 -2.94
N LEU A 104 -3.78 -7.19 -2.13
CA LEU A 104 -2.43 -7.00 -2.65
C LEU A 104 -2.03 -8.13 -3.60
N LYS A 105 -2.53 -9.34 -3.34
CA LYS A 105 -2.30 -10.47 -4.24
C LYS A 105 -2.84 -10.15 -5.63
N TYR A 106 -4.03 -9.58 -5.68
CA TYR A 106 -4.69 -9.30 -6.96
C TYR A 106 -4.06 -8.12 -7.67
N PHE A 107 -3.57 -7.12 -6.91
CA PHE A 107 -2.79 -6.06 -7.52
C PHE A 107 -1.51 -6.62 -8.14
N CYS A 108 -0.84 -7.53 -7.43
CA CYS A 108 0.38 -8.12 -7.93
C CYS A 108 0.13 -8.91 -9.22
N GLU A 109 -0.94 -9.69 -9.24
CA GLU A 109 -1.21 -10.58 -10.37
C GLU A 109 -1.83 -9.87 -11.56
N ASN A 110 -2.73 -8.91 -11.30
CA ASN A 110 -3.53 -8.32 -12.37
C ASN A 110 -3.20 -6.88 -12.71
N ALA A 111 -2.51 -6.18 -11.84
CA ALA A 111 -2.23 -4.76 -12.07
C ALA A 111 -0.91 -4.35 -11.39
N PRO A 112 0.20 -5.00 -11.74
CA PRO A 112 1.48 -4.71 -11.08
C PRO A 112 2.03 -3.33 -11.39
N GLU A 113 1.44 -2.64 -12.35
CA GLU A 113 1.88 -1.29 -12.71
C GLU A 113 1.50 -0.25 -11.66
N TYR A 114 0.60 -0.57 -10.72
CA TYR A 114 0.30 0.35 -9.63
C TYR A 114 1.36 0.21 -8.54
N HIS A 115 1.86 1.34 -8.07
CA HIS A 115 2.89 1.36 -7.03
C HIS A 115 2.22 1.51 -5.67
N ILE A 116 2.24 0.45 -4.88
CA ILE A 116 1.55 0.42 -3.59
C ILE A 116 2.55 0.12 -2.48
N VAL A 117 2.55 0.98 -1.46
CA VAL A 117 3.35 0.76 -0.26
C VAL A 117 2.41 0.73 0.93
N CYS A 118 2.57 -0.26 1.77
CA CYS A 118 1.71 -0.45 2.92
C CYS A 118 2.49 -0.30 4.21
N ALA A 119 1.84 0.24 5.22
CA ALA A 119 2.42 0.34 6.55
C ALA A 119 1.39 -0.14 7.55
N GLY A 120 1.86 -0.56 8.71
CA GLY A 120 0.97 -0.99 9.76
C GLY A 120 1.73 -1.58 10.91
N SER A 121 1.02 -1.97 11.94
CA SER A 121 1.60 -2.60 13.10
C SER A 121 2.12 -3.98 12.72
N LEU A 122 3.35 -4.28 13.10
CA LEU A 122 3.94 -5.58 12.80
C LEU A 122 3.09 -6.71 13.41
N LEU A 123 2.63 -6.53 14.62
CA LEU A 123 1.80 -7.53 15.27
C LEU A 123 0.49 -7.72 14.52
N GLY A 124 -0.16 -6.63 14.13
CA GLY A 124 -1.41 -6.71 13.40
C GLY A 124 -1.26 -7.43 12.07
N ILE A 125 -0.18 -7.13 11.35
CA ILE A 125 0.09 -7.78 10.07
C ILE A 125 0.35 -9.27 10.29
N ALA A 126 1.10 -9.62 11.33
CA ALA A 126 1.40 -11.02 11.63
C ALA A 126 0.13 -11.81 11.96
N LEU A 127 -0.81 -11.19 12.67
CA LEU A 127 -2.06 -11.85 12.99
C LEU A 127 -2.91 -12.08 11.75
N ARG A 128 -2.98 -11.10 10.86
CA ARG A 128 -3.74 -11.24 9.62
C ARG A 128 -3.12 -12.26 8.69
N LYS A 129 -1.82 -12.46 8.81
CA LYS A 129 -1.10 -13.41 7.99
C LYS A 129 -1.70 -14.80 8.03
N GLN A 130 -2.24 -15.19 9.17
CA GLN A 130 -2.82 -16.50 9.34
C GLN A 130 -4.16 -16.65 8.64
N LEU A 131 -4.79 -15.53 8.28
CA LEU A 131 -6.12 -15.55 7.69
C LEU A 131 -6.09 -15.55 6.17
N SER A 132 -5.37 -14.62 5.56
CA SER A 132 -5.38 -14.50 4.12
C SER A 132 -4.19 -13.72 3.58
N PHE A 133 -3.04 -13.90 4.19
CA PHE A 133 -1.86 -13.18 3.79
C PHE A 133 -1.41 -13.60 2.38
N PRO A 134 -1.11 -12.67 1.49
CA PRO A 134 -0.75 -13.00 0.11
C PRO A 134 0.73 -13.39 -0.01
N VAL A 135 1.05 -14.57 0.43
CA VAL A 135 2.43 -15.07 0.43
C VAL A 135 2.99 -15.07 -0.99
N GLY A 136 4.19 -14.52 -1.15
CA GLY A 136 4.85 -14.51 -2.45
C GLY A 136 4.35 -13.42 -3.39
N LYS A 137 3.34 -12.66 -2.99
CA LYS A 137 2.76 -11.62 -3.84
C LYS A 137 3.05 -10.22 -3.33
N VAL A 138 3.87 -10.10 -2.30
CA VAL A 138 4.28 -8.80 -1.77
C VAL A 138 5.77 -8.83 -1.48
N ASP A 139 6.36 -7.64 -1.49
CA ASP A 139 7.74 -7.43 -1.05
C ASP A 139 7.70 -6.93 0.39
N PHE A 140 8.75 -7.21 1.12
CA PHE A 140 8.88 -6.71 2.51
C PHE A 140 10.13 -5.87 2.63
N MET A 141 10.05 -4.86 3.47
CA MET A 141 11.20 -4.01 3.71
C MET A 141 11.29 -3.60 5.18
#